data_0f31f59a8f9390461c350ba945009e6f
#
_entry.id   0f31f59a8f9390461c350ba945009e6f
#
_cell.length_a   1.000
_cell.length_b   1.000
_cell.length_c   1.000
_cell.angle_alpha   90.00
_cell.angle_beta   90.00
_cell.angle_gamma   90.00
#
_symmetry.space_group_name_H-M   'P 1'
#
loop_
_entity.id
_entity.type
_entity.pdbx_description
1 polymer ?
#
loop_
_entity_poly.entity_id
_entity_poly.type
_entity_poly.pdbx_seq_one_letter_code
_entity_poly.pdbx_strand_id
1 'polypeptide(L)'
;MKHLKQPPKLLKPAALALAIITVFAIAAFTPVKPTMVVVIDAGHGGKDPGNLGTGRYSSTEKDITLAVSNKLASYIGEKMPDVKVILTRKDDSFPKLTTRVKIANNAEADVFISIHCDAFSSANAFGSGTYVMGMHKTEASLKSAMRENASIYKEDDYEKDYAGFDPNDPDTYIALSLRQNIFLDNSLQLGTLIQNQFRERAGRKDRGVRQAGYYVISFTSMPSVLV
;
A
#
# COMPACT_ATOMS: atom_id res chain seq x y z
N MET A 1 26.49 60.34 -41.84
CA MET A 1 25.16 59.72 -42.08
C MET A 1 24.76 58.96 -40.81
N LYS A 2 23.76 59.44 -40.03
CA LYS A 2 23.30 58.80 -38.80
C LYS A 2 22.21 57.80 -39.20
N HIS A 3 22.46 56.48 -38.98
CA HIS A 3 21.45 55.46 -39.10
C HIS A 3 20.43 55.60 -37.98
N LEU A 4 19.25 56.08 -38.28
CA LEU A 4 18.09 56.06 -37.38
C LEU A 4 17.64 54.61 -37.17
N LYS A 5 17.85 54.08 -35.94
CA LYS A 5 17.27 52.80 -35.53
C LYS A 5 15.75 52.91 -35.55
N GLN A 6 15.09 52.08 -36.33
CA GLN A 6 13.63 51.97 -36.29
C GLN A 6 13.14 51.51 -34.89
N PRO A 7 12.04 52.06 -34.37
CA PRO A 7 11.49 51.61 -33.11
C PRO A 7 10.95 50.19 -33.25
N PRO A 8 10.96 49.41 -32.12
CA PRO A 8 10.45 48.03 -32.13
C PRO A 8 8.96 48.03 -32.53
N LYS A 9 8.58 47.13 -33.44
CA LYS A 9 7.18 46.99 -33.88
C LYS A 9 6.40 46.42 -32.69
N LEU A 10 5.53 47.23 -32.10
CA LEU A 10 4.58 46.76 -31.07
C LEU A 10 3.64 45.71 -31.68
N LEU A 11 3.51 44.57 -31.00
CA LEU A 11 2.54 43.54 -31.37
C LEU A 11 1.11 44.14 -31.40
N LYS A 12 0.36 43.83 -32.45
CA LYS A 12 -1.03 44.27 -32.53
C LYS A 12 -1.83 43.74 -31.32
N PRO A 13 -2.73 44.53 -30.72
CA PRO A 13 -3.48 44.16 -29.52
C PRO A 13 -4.21 42.81 -29.64
N ALA A 14 -4.67 42.45 -30.83
CA ALA A 14 -5.29 41.15 -31.10
C ALA A 14 -4.30 39.97 -30.93
N ALA A 15 -3.03 40.14 -31.32
CA ALA A 15 -2.00 39.10 -31.14
C ALA A 15 -1.61 38.93 -29.68
N LEU A 16 -1.58 40.01 -28.89
CA LEU A 16 -1.34 39.99 -27.47
C LEU A 16 -2.50 39.30 -26.71
N ALA A 17 -3.76 39.62 -27.09
CA ALA A 17 -4.93 38.98 -26.51
C ALA A 17 -4.96 37.46 -26.78
N LEU A 18 -4.63 37.05 -28.01
CA LEU A 18 -4.55 35.63 -28.39
C LEU A 18 -3.45 34.91 -27.62
N ALA A 19 -2.28 35.54 -27.42
CA ALA A 19 -1.19 34.95 -26.62
C ALA A 19 -1.58 34.79 -25.15
N ILE A 20 -2.32 35.73 -24.56
CA ILE A 20 -2.82 35.65 -23.20
C ILE A 20 -3.83 34.48 -23.06
N ILE A 21 -4.79 34.36 -23.99
CA ILE A 21 -5.79 33.30 -23.99
C ILE A 21 -5.13 31.92 -24.14
N THR A 22 -4.11 31.79 -24.99
CA THR A 22 -3.37 30.52 -25.14
C THR A 22 -2.61 30.16 -23.88
N VAL A 23 -1.97 31.10 -23.18
CA VAL A 23 -1.28 30.86 -21.91
C VAL A 23 -2.27 30.40 -20.83
N PHE A 24 -3.43 31.05 -20.72
CA PHE A 24 -4.47 30.62 -19.77
C PHE A 24 -5.07 29.26 -20.13
N ALA A 25 -5.27 28.95 -21.40
CA ALA A 25 -5.76 27.65 -21.84
C ALA A 25 -4.75 26.51 -21.51
N ILE A 26 -3.44 26.76 -21.71
CA ILE A 26 -2.40 25.78 -21.40
C ILE A 26 -2.31 25.57 -19.86
N ALA A 27 -2.41 26.63 -19.07
CA ALA A 27 -2.40 26.54 -17.62
C ALA A 27 -3.62 25.76 -17.06
N ALA A 28 -4.77 25.83 -17.71
CA ALA A 28 -5.98 25.10 -17.33
C ALA A 28 -5.89 23.59 -17.59
N PHE A 29 -4.95 23.12 -18.42
CA PHE A 29 -4.73 21.69 -18.74
C PHE A 29 -3.49 21.10 -18.08
N THR A 30 -2.80 21.82 -17.17
CA THR A 30 -1.72 21.21 -16.41
C THR A 30 -2.31 20.17 -15.44
N PRO A 31 -1.92 18.88 -15.52
CA PRO A 31 -2.40 17.88 -14.58
C PRO A 31 -1.98 18.30 -13.16
N VAL A 32 -2.96 18.41 -12.28
CA VAL A 32 -2.68 18.68 -10.85
C VAL A 32 -1.89 17.49 -10.33
N LYS A 33 -0.67 17.72 -9.83
CA LYS A 33 0.12 16.66 -9.20
C LYS A 33 -0.67 16.18 -7.98
N PRO A 34 -0.86 14.87 -7.79
CA PRO A 34 -1.55 14.37 -6.61
C PRO A 34 -0.80 14.82 -5.35
N THR A 35 -1.55 15.22 -4.33
CA THR A 35 -0.97 15.66 -3.05
C THR A 35 -0.46 14.50 -2.22
N MET A 36 -0.96 13.28 -2.47
CA MET A 36 -0.59 12.05 -1.79
C MET A 36 -0.74 10.86 -2.72
N VAL A 37 0.15 9.87 -2.58
CA VAL A 37 0.09 8.58 -3.26
C VAL A 37 -0.12 7.49 -2.22
N VAL A 38 -1.22 6.74 -2.32
CA VAL A 38 -1.54 5.61 -1.47
C VAL A 38 -1.47 4.33 -2.28
N VAL A 39 -0.65 3.37 -1.84
CA VAL A 39 -0.65 2.02 -2.40
C VAL A 39 -1.46 1.10 -1.50
N ILE A 40 -2.45 0.43 -2.10
CA ILE A 40 -3.26 -0.59 -1.45
C ILE A 40 -2.86 -1.93 -2.01
N ASP A 41 -2.44 -2.82 -1.13
CA ASP A 41 -2.05 -4.18 -1.46
C ASP A 41 -3.16 -5.16 -1.06
N ALA A 42 -3.70 -5.84 -2.05
CA ALA A 42 -4.62 -6.95 -1.80
C ALA A 42 -3.80 -8.23 -1.62
N GLY A 43 -3.72 -8.75 -0.40
CA GLY A 43 -2.95 -9.94 -0.10
C GLY A 43 -3.35 -11.15 -0.96
N HIS A 44 -2.40 -12.08 -1.16
CA HIS A 44 -2.59 -13.31 -1.93
C HIS A 44 -2.97 -13.07 -3.41
N GLY A 45 -3.67 -14.02 -4.05
CA GLY A 45 -4.13 -13.94 -5.44
C GLY A 45 -3.68 -15.12 -6.29
N GLY A 46 -4.35 -15.36 -7.43
CA GLY A 46 -4.05 -16.43 -8.36
C GLY A 46 -3.93 -17.80 -7.70
N LYS A 47 -2.75 -18.40 -7.79
CA LYS A 47 -2.43 -19.71 -7.19
C LYS A 47 -2.31 -19.70 -5.66
N ASP A 48 -2.31 -18.53 -5.03
CA ASP A 48 -2.29 -18.38 -3.59
C ASP A 48 -3.67 -17.97 -3.04
N PRO A 49 -4.47 -18.89 -2.50
CA PRO A 49 -5.79 -18.58 -1.98
C PRO A 49 -5.74 -17.83 -0.62
N GLY A 50 -4.59 -17.80 0.07
CA GLY A 50 -4.51 -17.40 1.46
C GLY A 50 -5.23 -18.36 2.39
N ASN A 51 -5.90 -17.84 3.40
CA ASN A 51 -6.75 -18.60 4.31
C ASN A 51 -8.01 -19.10 3.58
N LEU A 52 -8.28 -20.40 3.67
CA LEU A 52 -9.46 -21.03 3.03
C LEU A 52 -10.76 -20.75 3.79
N GLY A 53 -10.68 -20.14 4.98
CA GLY A 53 -11.82 -19.94 5.84
C GLY A 53 -12.31 -21.22 6.51
N THR A 54 -13.53 -21.17 7.05
CA THR A 54 -14.14 -22.30 7.79
C THR A 54 -14.99 -23.21 6.91
N GLY A 55 -15.03 -22.98 5.59
CA GLY A 55 -15.91 -23.67 4.67
C GLY A 55 -17.37 -23.16 4.67
N ARG A 56 -17.69 -22.16 5.51
CA ARG A 56 -19.01 -21.53 5.53
C ARG A 56 -19.34 -20.74 4.26
N TYR A 57 -18.29 -20.19 3.63
CA TYR A 57 -18.38 -19.44 2.38
C TYR A 57 -17.39 -20.02 1.38
N SER A 58 -17.71 -19.90 0.10
CA SER A 58 -16.82 -20.34 -0.98
C SER A 58 -15.65 -19.39 -1.23
N SER A 59 -15.75 -18.14 -0.74
CA SER A 59 -14.70 -17.15 -0.88
C SER A 59 -13.53 -17.46 0.04
N THR A 60 -12.33 -17.38 -0.50
CA THR A 60 -11.07 -17.48 0.22
C THR A 60 -10.53 -16.10 0.58
N GLU A 61 -9.43 -16.03 1.31
CA GLU A 61 -8.83 -14.75 1.70
C GLU A 61 -8.51 -13.88 0.50
N LYS A 62 -7.95 -14.43 -0.59
CA LYS A 62 -7.62 -13.66 -1.79
C LYS A 62 -8.83 -12.92 -2.39
N ASP A 63 -10.02 -13.52 -2.32
CA ASP A 63 -11.25 -12.92 -2.86
C ASP A 63 -11.70 -11.75 -1.99
N ILE A 64 -11.63 -11.94 -0.67
CA ILE A 64 -12.01 -10.92 0.32
C ILE A 64 -11.05 -9.73 0.26
N THR A 65 -9.75 -9.99 0.26
CA THR A 65 -8.74 -8.94 0.22
C THR A 65 -8.84 -8.10 -1.05
N LEU A 66 -9.10 -8.73 -2.20
CA LEU A 66 -9.33 -8.03 -3.47
C LEU A 66 -10.60 -7.15 -3.41
N ALA A 67 -11.71 -7.72 -2.90
CA ALA A 67 -12.97 -6.98 -2.80
C ALA A 67 -12.86 -5.77 -1.87
N VAL A 68 -12.21 -5.94 -0.70
CA VAL A 68 -11.99 -4.86 0.27
C VAL A 68 -11.05 -3.79 -0.30
N SER A 69 -9.95 -4.20 -0.95
CA SER A 69 -8.98 -3.27 -1.54
C SER A 69 -9.60 -2.44 -2.67
N ASN A 70 -10.39 -3.05 -3.55
CA ASN A 70 -11.10 -2.34 -4.61
C ASN A 70 -12.12 -1.34 -4.02
N LYS A 71 -12.85 -1.75 -2.97
CA LYS A 71 -13.82 -0.88 -2.31
C LYS A 71 -13.14 0.30 -1.61
N LEU A 72 -12.01 0.06 -0.93
CA LEU A 72 -11.22 1.12 -0.30
C LEU A 72 -10.69 2.10 -1.35
N ALA A 73 -10.16 1.60 -2.47
CA ALA A 73 -9.68 2.43 -3.57
C ALA A 73 -10.80 3.32 -4.15
N SER A 74 -12.00 2.77 -4.33
CA SER A 74 -13.18 3.52 -4.78
C SER A 74 -13.54 4.64 -3.80
N TYR A 75 -13.60 4.33 -2.50
CA TYR A 75 -13.93 5.32 -1.46
C TYR A 75 -12.89 6.46 -1.39
N ILE A 76 -11.61 6.13 -1.48
CA ILE A 76 -10.56 7.17 -1.50
C ILE A 76 -10.73 8.03 -2.74
N GLY A 77 -10.91 7.44 -3.92
CA GLY A 77 -11.09 8.19 -5.17
C GLY A 77 -12.32 9.11 -5.15
N GLU A 78 -13.43 8.67 -4.50
CA GLU A 78 -14.64 9.47 -4.36
C GLU A 78 -14.53 10.61 -3.32
N LYS A 79 -13.85 10.37 -2.21
CA LYS A 79 -13.81 11.28 -1.07
C LYS A 79 -12.56 12.16 -1.02
N MET A 80 -11.49 11.75 -1.68
CA MET A 80 -10.18 12.39 -1.64
C MET A 80 -9.61 12.48 -3.08
N PRO A 81 -10.19 13.33 -3.95
CA PRO A 81 -9.83 13.37 -5.38
C PRO A 81 -8.37 13.74 -5.65
N ASP A 82 -7.72 14.40 -4.70
CA ASP A 82 -6.30 14.76 -4.79
C ASP A 82 -5.35 13.61 -4.39
N VAL A 83 -5.89 12.46 -3.92
CA VAL A 83 -5.13 11.27 -3.56
C VAL A 83 -5.07 10.31 -4.74
N LYS A 84 -3.85 9.99 -5.19
CA LYS A 84 -3.64 8.94 -6.18
C LYS A 84 -3.61 7.59 -5.50
N VAL A 85 -4.52 6.69 -5.89
CA VAL A 85 -4.53 5.30 -5.40
C VAL A 85 -3.92 4.38 -6.43
N ILE A 86 -3.02 3.50 -5.99
CA ILE A 86 -2.41 2.43 -6.77
C ILE A 86 -2.73 1.10 -6.08
N LEU A 87 -3.25 0.14 -6.84
CA LEU A 87 -3.48 -1.23 -6.36
C LEU A 87 -2.33 -2.13 -6.83
N THR A 88 -1.82 -2.99 -5.97
CA THR A 88 -0.79 -3.99 -6.33
C THR A 88 -1.33 -5.06 -7.27
N ARG A 89 -2.63 -5.38 -7.15
CA ARG A 89 -3.41 -6.18 -8.10
C ARG A 89 -4.85 -5.66 -8.18
N LYS A 90 -5.49 -5.83 -9.34
CA LYS A 90 -6.86 -5.40 -9.62
C LYS A 90 -7.79 -6.58 -9.95
N ASP A 91 -7.21 -7.75 -10.09
CA ASP A 91 -7.82 -9.00 -10.49
C ASP A 91 -7.25 -10.18 -9.67
N ASP A 92 -7.54 -11.41 -10.06
CA ASP A 92 -7.01 -12.62 -9.42
C ASP A 92 -5.57 -12.95 -9.87
N SER A 93 -4.75 -11.95 -10.15
CA SER A 93 -3.31 -12.14 -10.37
C SER A 93 -2.55 -12.38 -9.06
N PHE A 94 -1.35 -12.97 -9.16
CA PHE A 94 -0.46 -13.27 -8.03
C PHE A 94 0.87 -12.53 -8.19
N PRO A 95 0.95 -11.23 -7.87
CA PRO A 95 2.24 -10.54 -7.84
C PRO A 95 3.09 -11.03 -6.67
N LYS A 96 4.38 -11.31 -6.93
CA LYS A 96 5.37 -11.67 -5.91
C LYS A 96 5.43 -10.61 -4.79
N LEU A 97 5.81 -11.00 -3.56
CA LEU A 97 5.94 -10.03 -2.46
C LEU A 97 6.95 -8.93 -2.80
N THR A 98 8.08 -9.29 -3.46
CA THR A 98 9.05 -8.31 -3.95
C THR A 98 8.46 -7.33 -4.97
N THR A 99 7.54 -7.80 -5.82
CA THR A 99 6.85 -6.96 -6.81
C THR A 99 5.92 -5.96 -6.14
N ARG A 100 5.16 -6.39 -5.12
CA ARG A 100 4.27 -5.51 -4.32
C ARG A 100 5.06 -4.36 -3.69
N VAL A 101 6.20 -4.69 -3.06
CA VAL A 101 7.13 -3.72 -2.51
C VAL A 101 7.67 -2.75 -3.59
N LYS A 102 8.10 -3.30 -4.74
CA LYS A 102 8.61 -2.49 -5.85
C LYS A 102 7.56 -1.52 -6.41
N ILE A 103 6.30 -1.95 -6.50
CA ILE A 103 5.19 -1.07 -6.92
C ILE A 103 5.09 0.15 -5.99
N ALA A 104 5.12 -0.07 -4.68
CA ALA A 104 5.02 1.01 -3.70
C ALA A 104 6.24 1.94 -3.74
N ASN A 105 7.46 1.37 -3.72
CA ASN A 105 8.69 2.15 -3.70
C ASN A 105 8.90 2.94 -5.00
N ASN A 106 8.63 2.33 -6.17
CA ASN A 106 8.75 3.00 -7.47
C ASN A 106 7.70 4.11 -7.67
N ALA A 107 6.56 3.98 -7.01
CA ALA A 107 5.53 5.01 -7.01
C ALA A 107 5.86 6.18 -6.07
N GLU A 108 6.95 6.08 -5.28
CA GLU A 108 7.27 7.02 -4.21
C GLU A 108 6.05 7.27 -3.31
N ALA A 109 5.39 6.16 -2.91
CA ALA A 109 4.13 6.25 -2.19
C ALA A 109 4.33 6.88 -0.80
N ASP A 110 3.34 7.64 -0.37
CA ASP A 110 3.30 8.25 0.97
C ASP A 110 2.79 7.28 2.03
N VAL A 111 1.98 6.28 1.61
CA VAL A 111 1.39 5.27 2.49
C VAL A 111 1.23 3.95 1.74
N PHE A 112 1.54 2.84 2.44
CA PHE A 112 1.27 1.48 1.98
C PHE A 112 0.34 0.76 2.95
N ILE A 113 -0.75 0.19 2.43
CA ILE A 113 -1.75 -0.54 3.21
C ILE A 113 -1.94 -1.93 2.59
N SER A 114 -1.50 -2.97 3.27
CA SER A 114 -1.76 -4.36 2.89
C SER A 114 -3.00 -4.87 3.61
N ILE A 115 -3.89 -5.52 2.87
CA ILE A 115 -5.18 -6.03 3.38
C ILE A 115 -5.12 -7.55 3.41
N HIS A 116 -5.37 -8.14 4.60
CA HIS A 116 -5.35 -9.57 4.86
C HIS A 116 -6.53 -10.03 5.72
N CYS A 117 -6.65 -11.34 5.89
CA CYS A 117 -7.59 -11.98 6.82
C CYS A 117 -6.83 -12.98 7.69
N ASP A 118 -6.59 -12.62 8.95
CA ASP A 118 -5.92 -13.49 9.91
C ASP A 118 -6.61 -14.86 10.04
N ALA A 119 -5.86 -15.94 9.95
CA ALA A 119 -6.32 -17.26 10.37
C ALA A 119 -6.21 -17.40 11.90
N PHE A 120 -7.21 -18.01 12.51
CA PHE A 120 -7.18 -18.34 13.92
C PHE A 120 -7.80 -19.73 14.18
N SER A 121 -7.27 -20.45 15.14
CA SER A 121 -7.74 -21.81 15.48
C SER A 121 -9.10 -21.85 16.17
N SER A 122 -9.53 -20.73 16.76
CA SER A 122 -10.83 -20.65 17.45
C SER A 122 -11.90 -20.01 16.58
N ALA A 123 -13.03 -20.68 16.43
CA ALA A 123 -14.21 -20.13 15.74
C ALA A 123 -14.78 -18.85 16.37
N ASN A 124 -14.42 -18.58 17.63
CA ASN A 124 -14.83 -17.37 18.36
C ASN A 124 -13.88 -16.17 18.12
N ALA A 125 -12.80 -16.34 17.35
CA ALA A 125 -11.92 -15.24 17.03
C ALA A 125 -12.59 -14.30 16.05
N PHE A 126 -12.68 -13.02 16.41
CA PHE A 126 -13.22 -11.96 15.56
C PHE A 126 -12.58 -10.62 15.90
N GLY A 127 -12.78 -9.65 15.05
CA GLY A 127 -12.26 -8.30 15.23
C GLY A 127 -11.25 -7.91 14.15
N SER A 128 -10.63 -6.76 14.30
CA SER A 128 -9.58 -6.25 13.44
C SER A 128 -8.29 -6.04 14.22
N GLY A 129 -7.16 -6.31 13.61
CA GLY A 129 -5.82 -6.02 14.11
C GLY A 129 -5.03 -5.32 13.02
N THR A 130 -4.04 -4.53 13.41
CA THR A 130 -3.13 -3.90 12.47
C THR A 130 -1.71 -4.23 12.87
N TYR A 131 -0.90 -4.60 11.89
CA TYR A 131 0.51 -4.90 12.09
C TYR A 131 1.38 -3.83 11.43
N VAL A 132 2.46 -3.49 12.11
CA VAL A 132 3.55 -2.66 11.59
C VAL A 132 4.85 -3.46 11.64
N MET A 133 5.84 -3.03 10.87
CA MET A 133 7.15 -3.68 10.86
C MET A 133 7.80 -3.55 12.25
N GLY A 134 8.40 -4.63 12.72
CA GLY A 134 9.17 -4.66 13.97
C GLY A 134 9.27 -6.05 14.57
N MET A 135 9.93 -6.13 15.72
CA MET A 135 10.08 -7.38 16.43
C MET A 135 8.73 -7.88 16.97
N HIS A 136 8.39 -9.12 16.67
CA HIS A 136 7.20 -9.76 17.24
C HIS A 136 7.34 -9.92 18.76
N LYS A 137 6.30 -9.51 19.49
CA LYS A 137 6.26 -9.61 20.96
C LYS A 137 5.60 -10.91 21.45
N THR A 138 4.97 -11.65 20.55
CA THR A 138 4.24 -12.88 20.87
C THR A 138 4.50 -13.95 19.82
N GLU A 139 4.49 -15.22 20.23
CA GLU A 139 4.56 -16.35 19.30
C GLU A 139 3.42 -16.33 18.25
N ALA A 140 2.24 -15.87 18.65
CA ALA A 140 1.12 -15.72 17.73
C ALA A 140 1.41 -14.71 16.60
N SER A 141 2.09 -13.61 16.91
CA SER A 141 2.50 -12.61 15.88
C SER A 141 3.58 -13.18 14.95
N LEU A 142 4.54 -13.96 15.50
CA LEU A 142 5.54 -14.66 14.68
C LEU A 142 4.86 -15.66 13.75
N LYS A 143 4.01 -16.54 14.27
CA LYS A 143 3.29 -17.54 13.46
C LYS A 143 2.42 -16.91 12.37
N SER A 144 1.81 -15.76 12.67
CA SER A 144 1.05 -15.03 11.66
C SER A 144 1.97 -14.52 10.54
N ALA A 145 3.11 -13.89 10.87
CA ALA A 145 4.07 -13.43 9.87
C ALA A 145 4.66 -14.59 9.05
N MET A 146 5.01 -15.71 9.69
CA MET A 146 5.50 -16.92 9.01
C MET A 146 4.49 -17.43 7.98
N ARG A 147 3.21 -17.50 8.36
CA ARG A 147 2.15 -17.98 7.47
C ARG A 147 1.97 -17.07 6.25
N GLU A 148 1.92 -15.76 6.44
CA GLU A 148 1.75 -14.82 5.32
C GLU A 148 3.00 -14.80 4.41
N ASN A 149 4.19 -14.81 5.00
CA ASN A 149 5.43 -14.86 4.25
C ASN A 149 5.63 -16.20 3.50
N ALA A 150 4.99 -17.29 3.95
CA ALA A 150 5.03 -18.58 3.27
C ALA A 150 4.46 -18.55 1.82
N SER A 151 3.76 -17.48 1.45
CA SER A 151 3.37 -17.22 0.06
C SER A 151 4.57 -17.18 -0.91
N ILE A 152 5.77 -16.84 -0.40
CA ILE A 152 7.05 -16.88 -1.12
C ILE A 152 7.30 -18.25 -1.77
N TYR A 153 6.99 -19.35 -1.08
CA TYR A 153 7.19 -20.69 -1.63
C TYR A 153 6.28 -21.04 -2.83
N LYS A 154 5.27 -20.22 -3.07
CA LYS A 154 4.40 -20.34 -4.26
C LYS A 154 4.92 -19.54 -5.44
N GLU A 155 5.99 -18.77 -5.27
CA GLU A 155 6.59 -17.96 -6.31
C GLU A 155 7.62 -18.77 -7.09
N ASP A 156 7.72 -18.52 -8.39
CA ASP A 156 8.74 -19.13 -9.22
C ASP A 156 10.09 -18.43 -8.94
N ASP A 157 11.19 -19.21 -8.85
CA ASP A 157 12.54 -18.72 -8.56
C ASP A 157 12.71 -17.95 -7.23
N TYR A 158 11.90 -18.26 -6.21
CA TYR A 158 11.89 -17.53 -4.93
C TYR A 158 13.27 -17.47 -4.26
N GLU A 159 14.09 -18.52 -4.35
CA GLU A 159 15.42 -18.57 -3.74
C GLU A 159 16.33 -17.41 -4.19
N LYS A 160 16.20 -16.96 -5.45
CA LYS A 160 16.99 -15.86 -6.01
C LYS A 160 16.45 -14.47 -5.57
N ASP A 161 15.12 -14.37 -5.39
CA ASP A 161 14.45 -13.09 -5.19
C ASP A 161 14.52 -12.60 -3.74
N TYR A 162 14.79 -13.50 -2.77
CA TYR A 162 14.65 -13.22 -1.34
C TYR A 162 15.96 -13.24 -0.55
N ALA A 163 17.13 -13.37 -1.21
CA ALA A 163 18.47 -13.27 -0.61
C ALA A 163 18.64 -14.12 0.66
N GLY A 164 18.12 -15.35 0.66
CA GLY A 164 18.23 -16.29 1.78
C GLY A 164 17.19 -16.08 2.89
N PHE A 165 16.21 -15.18 2.73
CA PHE A 165 15.10 -15.10 3.65
C PHE A 165 14.25 -16.38 3.57
N ASP A 166 14.19 -17.13 4.67
CA ASP A 166 13.37 -18.35 4.81
C ASP A 166 12.14 -18.04 5.71
N PRO A 167 10.92 -18.07 5.17
CA PRO A 167 9.71 -17.87 5.96
C PRO A 167 9.51 -18.88 7.12
N ASN A 168 10.16 -20.04 7.07
CA ASN A 168 10.05 -21.06 8.11
C ASN A 168 11.15 -20.98 9.19
N ASP A 169 12.19 -20.16 8.97
CA ASP A 169 13.27 -19.98 9.92
C ASP A 169 13.01 -18.78 10.84
N PRO A 170 12.78 -18.97 12.15
CA PRO A 170 12.60 -17.89 13.11
C PRO A 170 13.76 -16.88 13.15
N ASP A 171 14.99 -17.31 12.85
CA ASP A 171 16.17 -16.45 12.94
C ASP A 171 16.16 -15.38 11.83
N THR A 172 15.55 -15.66 10.68
CA THR A 172 15.37 -14.64 9.62
C THR A 172 14.49 -13.48 10.07
N TYR A 173 13.55 -13.72 10.99
CA TYR A 173 12.68 -12.67 11.56
C TYR A 173 13.42 -11.78 12.54
N ILE A 174 14.40 -12.34 13.26
CA ILE A 174 15.29 -11.53 14.11
C ILE A 174 16.12 -10.61 13.23
N ALA A 175 16.76 -11.13 12.18
CA ALA A 175 17.53 -10.33 11.24
C ALA A 175 16.67 -9.25 10.56
N LEU A 176 15.44 -9.59 10.16
CA LEU A 176 14.50 -8.65 9.58
C LEU A 176 14.10 -7.53 10.56
N SER A 177 13.88 -7.88 11.83
CA SER A 177 13.49 -6.92 12.88
C SER A 177 14.59 -5.93 13.26
N LEU A 178 15.86 -6.27 12.99
CA LEU A 178 17.00 -5.37 13.21
C LEU A 178 17.11 -4.27 12.14
N ARG A 179 16.37 -4.35 11.05
CA ARG A 179 16.32 -3.26 10.07
C ARG A 179 15.73 -2.03 10.72
N GLN A 180 16.45 -0.92 10.65
CA GLN A 180 15.92 0.36 11.11
C GLN A 180 14.74 0.76 10.23
N ASN A 181 13.59 0.97 10.86
CA ASN A 181 12.42 1.50 10.18
C ASN A 181 12.19 2.95 10.63
N ILE A 182 12.68 3.88 9.84
CA ILE A 182 12.51 5.32 10.10
C ILE A 182 11.04 5.75 10.00
N PHE A 183 10.17 4.91 9.45
CA PHE A 183 8.74 5.16 9.32
C PHE A 183 7.89 4.49 10.41
N LEU A 184 8.52 3.87 11.41
CA LEU A 184 7.81 3.09 12.43
C LEU A 184 6.78 3.94 13.19
N ASP A 185 7.17 5.13 13.64
CA ASP A 185 6.27 6.00 14.41
C ASP A 185 5.04 6.41 13.59
N ASN A 186 5.23 6.76 12.33
CA ASN A 186 4.12 7.09 11.42
C ASN A 186 3.26 5.87 11.11
N SER A 187 3.86 4.68 10.98
CA SER A 187 3.14 3.42 10.81
C SER A 187 2.30 3.06 12.04
N LEU A 188 2.84 3.25 13.24
CA LEU A 188 2.11 3.05 14.50
C LEU A 188 0.94 4.03 14.63
N GLN A 189 1.15 5.30 14.27
CA GLN A 189 0.09 6.31 14.26
C GLN A 189 -1.02 5.93 13.28
N LEU A 190 -0.66 5.56 12.04
CA LEU A 190 -1.62 5.10 11.03
C LEU A 190 -2.40 3.88 11.51
N GLY A 191 -1.72 2.86 12.04
CA GLY A 191 -2.35 1.65 12.57
C GLY A 191 -3.31 1.96 13.72
N THR A 192 -2.94 2.90 14.60
CA THR A 192 -3.80 3.34 15.71
C THR A 192 -5.06 4.02 15.19
N LEU A 193 -4.94 4.91 14.21
CA LEU A 193 -6.08 5.58 13.58
C LEU A 193 -7.03 4.57 12.92
N ILE A 194 -6.49 3.58 12.21
CA ILE A 194 -7.27 2.51 11.58
C ILE A 194 -8.05 1.72 12.66
N GLN A 195 -7.38 1.28 13.73
CA GLN A 195 -8.01 0.51 14.80
C GLN A 195 -9.09 1.32 15.54
N ASN A 196 -8.87 2.60 15.76
CA ASN A 196 -9.89 3.49 16.33
C ASN A 196 -11.13 3.55 15.44
N GLN A 197 -10.98 3.67 14.11
CA GLN A 197 -12.12 3.69 13.20
C GLN A 197 -12.85 2.35 13.15
N PHE A 198 -12.15 1.23 13.21
CA PHE A 198 -12.79 -0.08 13.33
C PHE A 198 -13.63 -0.20 14.60
N ARG A 199 -13.11 0.24 15.74
CA ARG A 199 -13.81 0.21 17.03
C ARG A 199 -14.99 1.18 17.05
N GLU A 200 -14.76 2.45 16.70
CA GLU A 200 -15.74 3.52 16.95
C GLU A 200 -16.81 3.59 15.87
N ARG A 201 -16.47 3.34 14.62
CA ARG A 201 -17.41 3.46 13.50
C ARG A 201 -17.91 2.13 12.95
N ALA A 202 -17.07 1.12 12.90
CA ALA A 202 -17.46 -0.19 12.37
C ALA A 202 -17.93 -1.17 13.47
N GLY A 203 -17.83 -0.80 14.75
CA GLY A 203 -18.24 -1.66 15.87
C GLY A 203 -17.43 -2.96 15.95
N ARG A 204 -16.22 -3.00 15.37
CA ARG A 204 -15.36 -4.19 15.39
C ARG A 204 -14.58 -4.25 16.69
N LYS A 205 -14.37 -5.48 17.19
CA LYS A 205 -13.48 -5.71 18.33
C LYS A 205 -12.07 -5.29 17.92
N ASP A 206 -11.51 -4.34 18.67
CA ASP A 206 -10.15 -3.87 18.50
C ASP A 206 -9.17 -4.91 19.07
N ARG A 207 -8.29 -5.44 18.21
CA ARG A 207 -7.21 -6.37 18.59
C ARG A 207 -5.87 -5.66 18.72
N GLY A 208 -5.85 -4.36 18.57
CA GLY A 208 -4.70 -3.48 18.73
C GLY A 208 -3.76 -3.43 17.54
N VAL A 209 -2.74 -2.55 17.70
CA VAL A 209 -1.60 -2.47 16.79
C VAL A 209 -0.47 -3.34 17.34
N ARG A 210 0.13 -4.16 16.48
CA ARG A 210 1.15 -5.13 16.81
C ARG A 210 2.36 -4.97 15.90
N GLN A 211 3.48 -5.52 16.33
CA GLN A 211 4.69 -5.59 15.52
C GLN A 211 4.96 -7.03 15.07
N ALA A 212 5.31 -7.21 13.80
CA ALA A 212 5.77 -8.48 13.26
C ALA A 212 6.54 -8.29 11.95
N GLY A 213 7.33 -9.27 11.57
CA GLY A 213 8.19 -9.27 10.39
C GLY A 213 7.46 -9.74 9.13
N TYR A 214 6.41 -9.06 8.71
CA TYR A 214 5.81 -9.33 7.40
C TYR A 214 6.71 -8.75 6.30
N TYR A 215 7.11 -9.59 5.36
CA TYR A 215 8.02 -9.19 4.29
C TYR A 215 7.51 -7.95 3.53
N VAL A 216 6.24 -7.97 3.17
CA VAL A 216 5.63 -6.93 2.32
C VAL A 216 5.68 -5.53 2.93
N ILE A 217 5.62 -5.38 4.26
CA ILE A 217 5.73 -4.09 4.95
C ILE A 217 7.15 -3.78 5.48
N SER A 218 8.05 -4.77 5.44
CA SER A 218 9.41 -4.60 5.97
C SER A 218 10.39 -3.96 4.98
N PHE A 219 10.08 -3.98 3.69
CA PHE A 219 10.93 -3.47 2.63
C PHE A 219 10.36 -2.25 1.90
N THR A 220 9.26 -1.72 2.37
CA THR A 220 8.68 -0.45 1.88
C THR A 220 9.43 0.75 2.43
N SER A 221 9.50 1.82 1.63
CA SER A 221 10.21 3.07 1.95
C SER A 221 9.22 4.20 2.34
N MET A 222 8.12 3.83 3.01
CA MET A 222 7.09 4.73 3.50
C MET A 222 6.39 4.15 4.73
N PRO A 223 5.55 4.92 5.47
CA PRO A 223 4.65 4.38 6.48
C PRO A 223 3.81 3.24 5.93
N SER A 224 3.82 2.08 6.63
CA SER A 224 3.25 0.84 6.10
C SER A 224 2.57 0.04 7.18
N VAL A 225 1.39 -0.48 6.84
CA VAL A 225 0.59 -1.33 7.73
C VAL A 225 0.06 -2.56 7.00
N LEU A 226 -0.16 -3.64 7.75
CA LEU A 226 -0.95 -4.80 7.33
C LEU A 226 -2.17 -4.91 8.26
N VAL A 227 -3.37 -4.98 7.68
CA VAL A 227 -4.67 -4.91 8.37
C VAL A 227 -5.47 -6.17 8.13
#